data_648e5bf4c21677c3ba3ce30008e30fda
#
_entry.id   648e5bf4c21677c3ba3ce30008e30fda
#
_cell.length_a   1.000
_cell.length_b   1.000
_cell.length_c   1.000
_cell.angle_alpha   90.00
_cell.angle_beta   90.00
_cell.angle_gamma   90.00
#
_symmetry.space_group_name_H-M   'P 1'
#
loop_
_entity.id
_entity.type
_entity.pdbx_description
1 polymer ?
#
loop_
_entity_poly.entity_id
_entity_poly.type
_entity_poly.pdbx_seq_one_letter_code
_entity_poly.pdbx_strand_id
1 'polypeptide(L)'
;AVGALYFTLNNNYTRSIIMIVLSIGVKFATIFLIPVLIYVYITKKIGKKINWEKISYIIIVLMSATVILVSYRTNFQPWYLLYIIPFAALLSKKYYVFIPTVVISLFALLQYTPFLLLGNWNSPVPAILVWITNSSILVSALLVLLRKVIKYKS
;
A
#
# COMPACT_ATOMS: atom_id res chain seq x y z
N ALA A 1 -2.16 -3.19 12.66
CA ALA A 1 -0.83 -3.22 12.00
C ALA A 1 0.09 -2.10 12.50
N VAL A 2 -0.25 -0.81 12.31
CA VAL A 2 0.60 0.33 12.74
C VAL A 2 0.85 0.29 14.25
N GLY A 3 -0.17 0.01 15.07
CA GLY A 3 -0.03 -0.14 16.52
C GLY A 3 0.93 -1.28 16.91
N ALA A 4 0.93 -2.40 16.18
CA ALA A 4 1.86 -3.50 16.44
C ALA A 4 3.31 -3.04 16.22
N LEU A 5 3.58 -2.32 15.13
CA LEU A 5 4.90 -1.75 14.84
C LEU A 5 5.32 -0.76 15.93
N TYR A 6 4.45 0.15 16.34
CA TYR A 6 4.69 1.11 17.41
C TYR A 6 5.08 0.41 18.74
N PHE A 7 4.34 -0.61 19.16
CA PHE A 7 4.66 -1.33 20.39
C PHE A 7 5.93 -2.17 20.29
N THR A 8 6.26 -2.72 19.12
CA THR A 8 7.56 -3.38 18.88
C THR A 8 8.72 -2.40 19.08
N LEU A 9 8.55 -1.18 18.61
CA LEU A 9 9.55 -0.13 18.78
C LEU A 9 9.75 0.31 20.22
N ASN A 10 8.68 0.33 21.00
CA ASN A 10 8.72 0.68 22.41
C ASN A 10 9.03 -0.51 23.33
N ASN A 11 9.57 -1.63 22.80
CA ASN A 11 9.89 -2.86 23.54
C ASN A 11 8.69 -3.52 24.24
N ASN A 12 7.46 -3.15 23.90
CA ASN A 12 6.27 -3.73 24.48
C ASN A 12 5.74 -4.87 23.59
N TYR A 13 6.46 -5.98 23.57
CA TYR A 13 6.19 -7.10 22.67
C TYR A 13 4.84 -7.76 22.89
N THR A 14 4.38 -7.84 24.14
CA THR A 14 3.06 -8.41 24.47
C THR A 14 1.95 -7.60 23.78
N ARG A 15 1.96 -6.28 23.91
CA ARG A 15 0.98 -5.42 23.22
C ARG A 15 1.13 -5.47 21.72
N SER A 16 2.35 -5.60 21.20
CA SER A 16 2.59 -5.76 19.77
C SER A 16 1.93 -7.02 19.23
N ILE A 17 2.10 -8.17 19.92
CA ILE A 17 1.48 -9.45 19.54
C ILE A 17 -0.05 -9.34 19.57
N ILE A 18 -0.62 -8.77 20.62
CA ILE A 18 -2.07 -8.56 20.70
C ILE A 18 -2.57 -7.73 19.52
N MET A 19 -1.90 -6.62 19.23
CA MET A 19 -2.29 -5.73 18.12
C MET A 19 -2.19 -6.38 16.75
N ILE A 20 -1.19 -7.24 16.50
CA ILE A 20 -1.08 -7.93 15.21
C ILE A 20 -2.13 -9.03 15.09
N VAL A 21 -2.40 -9.79 16.18
CA VAL A 21 -3.44 -10.82 16.19
C VAL A 21 -4.82 -10.21 15.94
N LEU A 22 -5.17 -9.12 16.63
CA LEU A 22 -6.41 -8.39 16.38
C LEU A 22 -6.48 -7.86 14.94
N SER A 23 -5.39 -7.34 14.42
CA SER A 23 -5.34 -6.82 13.04
C SER A 23 -5.54 -7.93 12.00
N ILE A 24 -4.97 -9.12 12.22
CA ILE A 24 -5.18 -10.30 11.35
C ILE A 24 -6.62 -10.78 11.44
N GLY A 25 -7.20 -10.80 12.63
CA GLY A 25 -8.60 -11.19 12.84
C GLY A 25 -9.60 -10.29 12.11
N VAL A 26 -9.30 -8.98 12.01
CA VAL A 26 -10.13 -8.04 11.23
C VAL A 26 -9.84 -8.16 9.73
N LYS A 27 -8.56 -8.28 9.35
CA LYS A 27 -8.15 -8.38 7.95
C LYS A 27 -6.93 -9.28 7.80
N PHE A 28 -7.15 -10.48 7.26
CA PHE A 28 -6.12 -11.49 7.07
C PHE A 28 -4.87 -10.98 6.34
N ALA A 29 -5.03 -10.03 5.43
CA ALA A 29 -3.92 -9.42 4.68
C ALA A 29 -2.79 -8.87 5.57
N THR A 30 -3.07 -8.48 6.82
CA THR A 30 -2.06 -7.97 7.75
C THR A 30 -1.07 -9.01 8.25
N ILE A 31 -1.31 -10.32 8.02
CA ILE A 31 -0.37 -11.40 8.31
C ILE A 31 0.97 -11.21 7.56
N PHE A 32 0.92 -10.62 6.36
CA PHE A 32 2.10 -10.34 5.55
C PHE A 32 3.03 -9.26 6.15
N LEU A 33 2.62 -8.58 7.23
CA LEU A 33 3.49 -7.67 8.00
C LEU A 33 4.34 -8.39 9.05
N ILE A 34 4.05 -9.66 9.37
CA ILE A 34 4.81 -10.41 10.38
C ILE A 34 6.32 -10.44 10.08
N PRO A 35 6.77 -10.70 8.83
CA PRO A 35 8.21 -10.68 8.52
C PRO A 35 8.88 -9.34 8.84
N VAL A 36 8.16 -8.24 8.63
CA VAL A 36 8.67 -6.89 8.95
C VAL A 36 8.81 -6.70 10.46
N LEU A 37 7.82 -7.13 11.24
CA LEU A 37 7.87 -7.05 12.70
C LEU A 37 9.03 -7.88 13.26
N ILE A 38 9.25 -9.09 12.71
CA ILE A 38 10.39 -9.94 13.08
C ILE A 38 11.71 -9.25 12.73
N TYR A 39 11.82 -8.67 11.54
CA TYR A 39 13.02 -7.93 11.10
C TYR A 39 13.32 -6.76 12.05
N VAL A 40 12.31 -5.96 12.40
CA VAL A 40 12.45 -4.83 13.34
C VAL A 40 12.89 -5.33 14.72
N TYR A 41 12.26 -6.40 15.22
CA TYR A 41 12.62 -7.00 16.50
C TYR A 41 14.08 -7.46 16.54
N ILE A 42 14.51 -8.23 15.51
CA ILE A 42 15.90 -8.75 15.44
C ILE A 42 16.90 -7.59 15.32
N THR A 43 16.63 -6.62 14.43
CA THR A 43 17.51 -5.46 14.23
C THR A 43 17.72 -4.69 15.53
N LYS A 44 16.65 -4.53 16.29
CA LYS A 44 16.68 -3.84 17.57
C LYS A 44 17.43 -4.64 18.63
N LYS A 45 17.22 -5.96 18.71
CA LYS A 45 17.91 -6.85 19.66
C LYS A 45 19.42 -6.86 19.44
N ILE A 46 19.86 -6.72 18.19
CA ILE A 46 21.30 -6.64 17.82
C ILE A 46 21.88 -5.23 18.08
N GLY A 47 21.08 -4.27 18.52
CA GLY A 47 21.51 -2.88 18.77
C GLY A 47 21.76 -2.05 17.49
N LYS A 48 21.33 -2.52 16.33
CA LYS A 48 21.48 -1.77 15.08
C LYS A 48 20.42 -0.68 14.95
N LYS A 49 20.81 0.47 14.36
CA LYS A 49 19.87 1.55 14.05
C LYS A 49 18.86 1.08 13.01
N ILE A 50 17.60 1.36 13.27
CA ILE A 50 16.50 1.05 12.36
C ILE A 50 16.47 2.05 11.22
N ASN A 51 16.59 1.57 9.99
CA ASN A 51 16.43 2.39 8.79
C ASN A 51 14.94 2.42 8.37
N TRP A 52 14.25 3.48 8.77
CA TRP A 52 12.82 3.66 8.50
C TRP A 52 12.47 3.71 7.02
N GLU A 53 13.31 4.32 6.22
CA GLU A 53 13.12 4.41 4.78
C GLU A 53 13.09 2.99 4.19
N LYS A 54 14.07 2.15 4.53
CA LYS A 54 14.14 0.76 4.08
C LYS A 54 12.93 -0.06 4.53
N ILE A 55 12.53 0.08 5.79
CA ILE A 55 11.36 -0.63 6.34
C ILE A 55 10.09 -0.23 5.60
N SER A 56 9.87 1.06 5.38
CA SER A 56 8.69 1.56 4.66
C SER A 56 8.63 1.01 3.24
N TYR A 57 9.76 0.92 2.52
CA TYR A 57 9.80 0.28 1.20
C TYR A 57 9.43 -1.20 1.27
N ILE A 58 9.99 -1.95 2.22
CA ILE A 58 9.68 -3.38 2.38
C ILE A 58 8.18 -3.56 2.64
N ILE A 59 7.59 -2.73 3.51
CA ILE A 59 6.15 -2.78 3.82
C ILE A 59 5.33 -2.47 2.56
N ILE A 60 5.67 -1.42 1.82
CA ILE A 60 4.95 -1.05 0.60
C ILE A 60 4.99 -2.20 -0.41
N VAL A 61 6.14 -2.81 -0.63
CA VAL A 61 6.29 -3.95 -1.56
C VAL A 61 5.45 -5.13 -1.10
N LEU A 62 5.54 -5.53 0.17
CA LEU A 62 4.76 -6.65 0.72
C LEU A 62 3.25 -6.39 0.67
N MET A 63 2.82 -5.17 1.02
CA MET A 63 1.40 -4.83 0.98
C MET A 63 0.88 -4.71 -0.45
N SER A 64 1.67 -4.20 -1.38
CA SER A 64 1.30 -4.18 -2.80
C SER A 64 1.17 -5.60 -3.37
N ALA A 65 2.11 -6.49 -3.07
CA ALA A 65 2.01 -7.89 -3.45
C ALA A 65 0.75 -8.55 -2.86
N THR A 66 0.44 -8.27 -1.59
CA THR A 66 -0.78 -8.75 -0.93
C THR A 66 -2.03 -8.24 -1.62
N VAL A 67 -2.10 -6.95 -1.97
CA VAL A 67 -3.23 -6.37 -2.70
C VAL A 67 -3.41 -7.05 -4.05
N ILE A 68 -2.33 -7.29 -4.79
CA ILE A 68 -2.37 -7.99 -6.09
C ILE A 68 -2.93 -9.41 -5.89
N LEU A 69 -2.41 -10.17 -4.92
CA LEU A 69 -2.86 -11.54 -4.65
C LEU A 69 -4.33 -11.61 -4.25
N VAL A 70 -4.78 -10.71 -3.38
CA VAL A 70 -6.19 -10.64 -2.96
C VAL A 70 -7.07 -10.22 -4.13
N SER A 71 -6.65 -9.25 -4.93
CA SER A 71 -7.38 -8.76 -6.10
C SER A 71 -7.56 -9.82 -7.17
N TYR A 72 -6.59 -10.72 -7.32
CA TYR A 72 -6.70 -11.86 -8.25
C TYR A 72 -7.83 -12.82 -7.86
N ARG A 73 -8.09 -13.01 -6.55
CA ARG A 73 -9.14 -13.91 -6.05
C ARG A 73 -10.53 -13.27 -5.92
N THR A 74 -10.57 -11.96 -5.59
CA THR A 74 -11.82 -11.31 -5.14
C THR A 74 -12.19 -10.06 -5.94
N ASN A 75 -11.48 -9.76 -7.02
CA ASN A 75 -11.46 -8.48 -7.72
C ASN A 75 -10.83 -7.35 -6.87
N PHE A 76 -10.26 -6.37 -7.55
CA PHE A 76 -9.68 -5.21 -6.90
C PHE A 76 -10.78 -4.35 -6.26
N GLN A 77 -10.54 -3.97 -5.00
CA GLN A 77 -11.40 -3.05 -4.28
C GLN A 77 -10.60 -1.80 -3.87
N PRO A 78 -11.14 -0.59 -4.10
CA PRO A 78 -10.41 0.66 -3.81
C PRO A 78 -9.86 0.77 -2.38
N TRP A 79 -10.57 0.24 -1.39
CA TRP A 79 -10.11 0.26 0.01
C TRP A 79 -8.89 -0.63 0.30
N TYR A 80 -8.48 -1.52 -0.63
CA TYR A 80 -7.22 -2.27 -0.46
C TYR A 80 -6.00 -1.35 -0.45
N LEU A 81 -6.09 -0.17 -1.06
CA LEU A 81 -5.02 0.83 -1.01
C LEU A 81 -4.74 1.36 0.40
N LEU A 82 -5.70 1.26 1.32
CA LEU A 82 -5.50 1.63 2.72
C LEU A 82 -4.41 0.80 3.42
N TYR A 83 -4.01 -0.35 2.87
CA TYR A 83 -2.85 -1.11 3.37
C TYR A 83 -1.52 -0.44 3.01
N ILE A 84 -1.47 0.32 1.92
CA ILE A 84 -0.25 0.89 1.34
C ILE A 84 -0.11 2.36 1.72
N ILE A 85 -1.18 3.15 1.65
CA ILE A 85 -1.19 4.60 1.81
C ILE A 85 -0.48 5.09 3.07
N PRO A 86 -0.70 4.55 4.28
CA PRO A 86 -0.03 5.04 5.49
C PRO A 86 1.49 4.93 5.42
N PHE A 87 2.01 3.88 4.79
CA PHE A 87 3.46 3.67 4.64
C PHE A 87 4.03 4.49 3.48
N ALA A 88 3.27 4.66 2.40
CA ALA A 88 3.64 5.54 1.31
C ALA A 88 3.72 7.01 1.76
N ALA A 89 2.86 7.44 2.68
CA ALA A 89 2.91 8.77 3.26
C ALA A 89 4.23 9.05 4.00
N LEU A 90 4.84 8.04 4.64
CA LEU A 90 6.17 8.16 5.27
C LEU A 90 7.28 8.42 4.25
N LEU A 91 7.07 8.04 2.98
CA LEU A 91 7.98 8.24 1.86
C LEU A 91 7.53 9.35 0.91
N SER A 92 6.68 10.27 1.35
CA SER A 92 6.10 11.34 0.53
C SER A 92 7.14 12.27 -0.13
N LYS A 93 8.34 12.39 0.47
CA LYS A 93 9.47 13.11 -0.14
C LYS A 93 10.04 12.44 -1.40
N LYS A 94 9.75 11.14 -1.62
CA LYS A 94 10.21 10.38 -2.78
C LYS A 94 9.13 10.45 -3.87
N TYR A 95 9.33 11.28 -4.89
CA TYR A 95 8.33 11.53 -5.95
C TYR A 95 7.86 10.23 -6.66
N TYR A 96 8.75 9.23 -6.80
CA TYR A 96 8.43 7.95 -7.41
C TYR A 96 7.56 7.02 -6.51
N VAL A 97 7.35 7.37 -5.24
CA VAL A 97 6.36 6.75 -4.35
C VAL A 97 5.11 7.63 -4.28
N PHE A 98 5.29 8.93 -4.08
CA PHE A 98 4.21 9.90 -3.90
C PHE A 98 3.28 9.98 -5.11
N ILE A 99 3.85 10.15 -6.32
CA ILE A 99 3.06 10.31 -7.56
C ILE A 99 2.17 9.08 -7.81
N PRO A 100 2.70 7.82 -7.87
CA PRO A 100 1.86 6.65 -8.04
C PRO A 100 0.79 6.51 -6.96
N THR A 101 1.14 6.77 -5.69
CA THR A 101 0.18 6.65 -4.58
C THR A 101 -1.00 7.59 -4.78
N VAL A 102 -0.77 8.86 -5.11
CA VAL A 102 -1.83 9.84 -5.34
C VAL A 102 -2.66 9.47 -6.56
N VAL A 103 -2.00 9.20 -7.69
CA VAL A 103 -2.69 8.91 -8.96
C VAL A 103 -3.55 7.65 -8.83
N ILE A 104 -2.98 6.54 -8.35
CA ILE A 104 -3.71 5.28 -8.21
C ILE A 104 -4.87 5.44 -7.22
N SER A 105 -4.70 6.20 -6.13
CA SER A 105 -5.79 6.47 -5.18
C SER A 105 -6.94 7.24 -5.80
N LEU A 106 -6.66 8.26 -6.62
CA LEU A 106 -7.68 9.03 -7.33
C LEU A 106 -8.44 8.16 -8.34
N PHE A 107 -7.71 7.39 -9.16
CA PHE A 107 -8.34 6.47 -10.12
C PHE A 107 -9.12 5.35 -9.45
N ALA A 108 -8.67 4.87 -8.28
CA ALA A 108 -9.42 3.90 -7.49
C ALA A 108 -10.78 4.43 -7.03
N LEU A 109 -10.87 5.70 -6.67
CA LEU A 109 -12.16 6.33 -6.35
C LEU A 109 -13.07 6.39 -7.58
N LEU A 110 -12.51 6.64 -8.78
CA LEU A 110 -13.27 6.65 -10.03
C LEU A 110 -13.87 5.28 -10.39
N GLN A 111 -13.37 4.18 -9.81
CA GLN A 111 -13.93 2.84 -10.04
C GLN A 111 -15.37 2.66 -9.52
N TYR A 112 -15.83 3.54 -8.62
CA TYR A 112 -17.23 3.52 -8.19
C TYR A 112 -18.17 4.19 -9.18
N THR A 113 -17.66 5.06 -10.06
CA THR A 113 -18.47 5.86 -11.00
C THR A 113 -19.33 4.98 -11.93
N PRO A 114 -18.81 3.93 -12.60
CA PRO A 114 -19.62 3.11 -13.48
C PRO A 114 -20.79 2.43 -12.77
N PHE A 115 -20.57 1.95 -11.54
CA PHE A 115 -21.64 1.36 -10.72
C PHE A 115 -22.69 2.41 -10.33
N LEU A 116 -22.27 3.60 -9.92
CA LEU A 116 -23.18 4.68 -9.54
C LEU A 116 -24.05 5.14 -10.70
N LEU A 117 -23.52 5.10 -11.94
CA LEU A 117 -24.25 5.50 -13.14
C LEU A 117 -25.18 4.41 -13.67
N LEU A 118 -24.78 3.14 -13.61
CA LEU A 118 -25.49 2.02 -14.23
C LEU A 118 -26.31 1.17 -13.24
N GLY A 119 -26.09 1.35 -11.94
CA GLY A 119 -26.81 0.64 -10.87
C GLY A 119 -26.51 -0.86 -10.76
N ASN A 120 -25.54 -1.36 -11.53
CA ASN A 120 -25.19 -2.80 -11.53
C ASN A 120 -23.70 -2.99 -11.88
N TRP A 121 -23.21 -4.23 -11.70
CA TRP A 121 -21.84 -4.65 -12.00
C TRP A 121 -21.70 -5.46 -13.29
N ASN A 122 -22.76 -5.53 -14.10
CA ASN A 122 -22.75 -6.28 -15.35
C ASN A 122 -21.99 -5.53 -16.46
N SER A 123 -21.86 -6.16 -17.63
CA SER A 123 -21.30 -5.48 -18.79
C SER A 123 -22.06 -4.17 -19.07
N PRO A 124 -21.36 -3.02 -19.33
CA PRO A 124 -19.93 -2.88 -19.64
C PRO A 124 -19.02 -2.55 -18.44
N VAL A 125 -19.53 -2.56 -17.19
CA VAL A 125 -18.78 -2.10 -16.02
C VAL A 125 -17.41 -2.77 -15.86
N PRO A 126 -17.25 -4.12 -15.96
CA PRO A 126 -15.93 -4.74 -15.80
C PRO A 126 -14.88 -4.22 -16.81
N ALA A 127 -15.28 -3.98 -18.04
CA ALA A 127 -14.38 -3.44 -19.04
C ALA A 127 -13.94 -2.01 -18.70
N ILE A 128 -14.85 -1.16 -18.23
CA ILE A 128 -14.55 0.21 -17.81
C ILE A 128 -13.58 0.19 -16.60
N LEU A 129 -13.76 -0.73 -15.63
CA LEU A 129 -12.85 -0.86 -14.48
C LEU A 129 -11.43 -1.22 -14.90
N VAL A 130 -11.28 -2.12 -15.89
CA VAL A 130 -9.97 -2.46 -16.47
C VAL A 130 -9.33 -1.25 -17.12
N TRP A 131 -10.09 -0.47 -17.90
CA TRP A 131 -9.61 0.77 -18.51
C TRP A 131 -9.15 1.79 -17.47
N ILE A 132 -9.94 2.02 -16.40
CA ILE A 132 -9.57 2.93 -15.31
C ILE A 132 -8.27 2.47 -14.65
N THR A 133 -8.13 1.17 -14.37
CA THR A 133 -6.93 0.61 -13.72
C THR A 133 -5.70 0.79 -14.61
N ASN A 134 -5.78 0.41 -15.89
CA ASN A 134 -4.66 0.53 -16.83
C ASN A 134 -4.26 2.01 -17.03
N SER A 135 -5.25 2.90 -17.15
CA SER A 135 -4.99 4.34 -17.24
C SER A 135 -4.28 4.88 -16.01
N SER A 136 -4.62 4.41 -14.80
CA SER A 136 -3.95 4.84 -13.58
C SER A 136 -2.45 4.47 -13.57
N ILE A 137 -2.11 3.28 -14.07
CA ILE A 137 -0.73 2.81 -14.18
C ILE A 137 0.05 3.65 -15.20
N LEU A 138 -0.54 3.86 -16.38
CA LEU A 138 0.07 4.66 -17.46
C LEU A 138 0.32 6.10 -17.02
N VAL A 139 -0.69 6.76 -16.46
CA VAL A 139 -0.57 8.16 -15.96
C VAL A 139 0.48 8.25 -14.86
N SER A 140 0.50 7.29 -13.93
CA SER A 140 1.52 7.24 -12.88
C SER A 140 2.94 7.14 -13.46
N ALA A 141 3.15 6.23 -14.40
CA ALA A 141 4.44 6.02 -15.05
C ALA A 141 4.88 7.28 -15.82
N LEU A 142 3.99 7.88 -16.60
CA LEU A 142 4.27 9.10 -17.35
C LEU A 142 4.67 10.26 -16.43
N LEU A 143 3.93 10.50 -15.36
CA LEU A 143 4.23 11.58 -14.42
C LEU A 143 5.55 11.36 -13.68
N VAL A 144 5.90 10.13 -13.31
CA VAL A 144 7.20 9.79 -12.71
C VAL A 144 8.33 10.06 -13.70
N LEU A 145 8.17 9.66 -14.96
CA LEU A 145 9.17 9.89 -16.01
C LEU A 145 9.34 11.38 -16.30
N LEU A 146 8.25 12.13 -16.46
CA LEU A 146 8.29 13.59 -16.65
C LEU A 146 9.03 14.28 -15.51
N ARG A 147 8.73 13.92 -14.27
CA ARG A 147 9.42 14.48 -13.10
C ARG A 147 10.90 14.16 -13.08
N LYS A 148 11.28 12.94 -13.50
CA LYS A 148 12.69 12.55 -13.62
C LYS A 148 13.42 13.40 -14.65
N VAL A 149 12.82 13.63 -15.83
CA VAL A 149 13.41 14.44 -16.91
C VAL A 149 13.58 15.91 -16.48
N ILE A 150 12.54 16.48 -15.85
CA ILE A 150 12.61 17.87 -15.36
C ILE A 150 13.74 18.03 -14.32
N LYS A 151 13.84 17.09 -13.38
CA LYS A 151 14.89 17.12 -12.34
C LYS A 151 16.30 16.93 -12.90
N TYR A 152 16.45 16.30 -14.06
CA TYR A 152 17.76 16.12 -14.70
C TYR A 152 18.23 17.40 -15.42
N LYS A 153 17.29 18.26 -15.84
CA LYS A 153 17.59 19.51 -16.56
C LYS A 153 17.77 20.73 -15.64
N SER A 154 17.35 20.61 -14.37
CA SER A 154 17.57 21.62 -13.31
C SER A 154 18.79 21.30 -12.45
#